data_59ed43130efa1d469652227d340d8a03
#
_entry.id   59ed43130efa1d469652227d340d8a03
#
_cell.length_a   1.000
_cell.length_b   1.000
_cell.length_c   1.000
_cell.angle_alpha   90.00
_cell.angle_beta   90.00
_cell.angle_gamma   90.00
#
_symmetry.space_group_name_H-M   'P 1'
#
loop_
_entity.id
_entity.type
_entity.pdbx_description
1 polymer ?
#
loop_
_entity_poly.entity_id
_entity_poly.type
_entity_poly.pdbx_seq_one_letter_code
_entity_poly.pdbx_strand_id
1 'polypeptide(L)'
;MRLAVAARRCLAGCLALLALAAPATFAADISPATVYAEALRIGQEVDLIKRHFKITGHATAAPVTADLQPRHVWQKTYLILIKLNLFRRKHGLTGFAPLIHEPDLKSDPRTAWGQTQRILTEIRIIKAYLDIPGAVGPIATVAGKRPIDVFNKLDEISHDLDLLVGEQVNPSVVYAEALRVDQDVDLLLRHVGTADIAFPPARNPAAKPKDSLRAAFAVMDQIQRLQRKLGLPGTDFTAFRDRDDAVSADVLNMVGMCVAEIQLVKAQLGLLHSLTPPAEYQAGKTPTEVAQLLSYMAAKLRLVEL
;
A
#
# COMPACT_ATOMS: atom_id res chain seq x y z
N MET A 1 -15.20 -75.97 45.84
CA MET A 1 -14.95 -75.86 47.29
C MET A 1 -14.04 -74.67 47.55
N ARG A 2 -14.49 -73.67 48.34
CA ARG A 2 -13.81 -72.48 48.91
C ARG A 2 -13.38 -71.43 47.92
N LEU A 3 -14.19 -70.36 47.72
CA LEU A 3 -14.27 -69.07 48.49
C LEU A 3 -12.92 -68.37 48.68
N ALA A 4 -12.71 -67.27 47.94
CA ALA A 4 -11.90 -66.14 48.37
C ALA A 4 -12.55 -64.86 47.99
N VAL A 5 -12.86 -64.05 48.99
CA VAL A 5 -13.54 -62.79 48.99
C VAL A 5 -12.55 -61.73 48.49
N ALA A 6 -12.93 -61.02 47.46
CA ALA A 6 -12.14 -59.89 46.94
C ALA A 6 -12.58 -58.62 47.66
N ALA A 7 -11.66 -57.97 48.32
CA ALA A 7 -11.83 -56.67 48.93
C ALA A 7 -11.92 -55.57 47.88
N ARG A 8 -13.07 -54.92 47.81
CA ARG A 8 -13.23 -53.66 47.07
C ARG A 8 -12.54 -52.52 47.86
N ARG A 9 -11.42 -52.07 47.36
CA ARG A 9 -10.89 -50.77 47.77
C ARG A 9 -11.38 -49.72 46.81
N CYS A 10 -12.24 -48.85 47.28
CA CYS A 10 -12.59 -47.58 46.63
C CYS A 10 -11.36 -46.68 46.59
N LEU A 11 -10.75 -46.53 45.43
CA LEU A 11 -9.87 -45.43 45.15
C LEU A 11 -10.75 -44.27 44.68
N ALA A 12 -11.02 -43.33 45.58
CA ALA A 12 -11.52 -42.02 45.24
C ALA A 12 -10.40 -41.26 44.54
N GLY A 13 -10.37 -41.35 43.22
CA GLY A 13 -9.49 -40.54 42.38
C GLY A 13 -10.01 -39.10 42.39
N CYS A 14 -9.31 -38.22 43.11
CA CYS A 14 -9.44 -36.78 42.90
C CYS A 14 -9.07 -36.44 41.46
N LEU A 15 -10.07 -36.31 40.61
CA LEU A 15 -9.90 -35.57 39.35
C LEU A 15 -9.70 -34.12 39.72
N ALA A 16 -8.44 -33.70 39.87
CA ALA A 16 -8.10 -32.28 39.80
C ALA A 16 -8.37 -31.84 38.36
N LEU A 17 -9.52 -31.20 38.15
CA LEU A 17 -9.73 -30.37 36.98
C LEU A 17 -8.69 -29.25 37.00
N LEU A 18 -7.55 -29.47 36.35
CA LEU A 18 -6.70 -28.40 35.86
C LEU A 18 -7.54 -27.67 34.80
N ALA A 19 -8.26 -26.64 35.23
CA ALA A 19 -8.74 -25.63 34.34
C ALA A 19 -7.49 -25.01 33.71
N LEU A 20 -7.13 -25.48 32.52
CA LEU A 20 -6.26 -24.73 31.61
C LEU A 20 -7.00 -23.43 31.34
N ALA A 21 -6.74 -22.41 32.14
CA ALA A 21 -7.01 -21.06 31.77
C ALA A 21 -6.17 -20.81 30.50
N ALA A 22 -6.76 -21.06 29.34
CA ALA A 22 -6.21 -20.54 28.11
C ALA A 22 -6.01 -19.03 28.37
N PRO A 23 -4.78 -18.51 28.21
CA PRO A 23 -4.61 -17.08 28.31
C PRO A 23 -5.61 -16.49 27.33
N ALA A 24 -6.54 -15.70 27.83
CA ALA A 24 -7.34 -14.86 26.96
C ALA A 24 -6.32 -14.03 26.20
N THR A 25 -6.01 -14.44 24.99
CA THR A 25 -5.30 -13.60 24.05
C THR A 25 -6.25 -12.43 23.81
N PHE A 26 -6.15 -11.42 24.67
CA PHE A 26 -6.65 -10.10 24.38
C PHE A 26 -6.12 -9.81 22.99
N ALA A 27 -7.00 -9.74 22.02
CA ALA A 27 -6.64 -9.27 20.70
C ALA A 27 -6.00 -7.90 20.96
N ALA A 28 -4.68 -7.84 20.89
CA ALA A 28 -3.93 -6.64 21.22
C ALA A 28 -4.51 -5.54 20.34
N ASP A 29 -4.91 -4.43 20.98
CA ASP A 29 -5.55 -3.34 20.28
C ASP A 29 -4.54 -2.80 19.26
N ILE A 30 -4.79 -3.06 17.97
CA ILE A 30 -3.86 -2.69 16.90
C ILE A 30 -3.95 -1.20 16.72
N SER A 31 -2.90 -0.53 17.14
CA SER A 31 -2.75 0.92 17.08
C SER A 31 -1.73 1.32 16.00
N PRO A 32 -1.65 2.61 15.62
CA PRO A 32 -0.57 3.09 14.75
C PRO A 32 0.83 2.77 15.29
N ALA A 33 1.00 2.70 16.63
CA ALA A 33 2.27 2.29 17.24
C ALA A 33 2.63 0.83 16.93
N THR A 34 1.66 -0.05 16.89
CA THR A 34 1.84 -1.47 16.50
C THR A 34 2.25 -1.56 15.02
N VAL A 35 1.57 -0.82 14.13
CA VAL A 35 1.90 -0.80 12.70
C VAL A 35 3.29 -0.20 12.47
N TYR A 36 3.67 0.82 13.26
CA TYR A 36 5.01 1.41 13.19
C TYR A 36 6.11 0.42 13.57
N ALA A 37 5.91 -0.39 14.61
CA ALA A 37 6.86 -1.44 14.99
C ALA A 37 7.06 -2.47 13.88
N GLU A 38 5.99 -2.87 13.19
CA GLU A 38 6.10 -3.75 12.02
C GLU A 38 6.79 -3.04 10.82
N ALA A 39 6.56 -1.74 10.62
CA ALA A 39 7.29 -0.98 9.60
C ALA A 39 8.80 -0.94 9.91
N LEU A 40 9.20 -0.73 11.16
CA LEU A 40 10.61 -0.84 11.56
C LEU A 40 11.19 -2.22 11.24
N ARG A 41 10.43 -3.27 11.53
CA ARG A 41 10.84 -4.64 11.23
C ARG A 41 11.00 -4.89 9.74
N ILE A 42 10.06 -4.40 8.91
CA ILE A 42 10.16 -4.45 7.44
C ILE A 42 11.45 -3.75 6.97
N GLY A 43 11.75 -2.55 7.49
CA GLY A 43 12.97 -1.83 7.15
C GLY A 43 14.23 -2.64 7.43
N GLN A 44 14.34 -3.24 8.63
CA GLN A 44 15.47 -4.09 9.00
C GLN A 44 15.58 -5.37 8.12
N GLU A 45 14.46 -5.95 7.70
CA GLU A 45 14.45 -7.08 6.77
C GLU A 45 14.90 -6.64 5.36
N VAL A 46 14.50 -5.47 4.89
CA VAL A 46 14.97 -4.88 3.62
C VAL A 46 16.48 -4.60 3.69
N ASP A 47 17.00 -4.15 4.83
CA ASP A 47 18.44 -3.96 5.04
C ASP A 47 19.22 -5.27 4.96
N LEU A 48 18.65 -6.40 5.37
CA LEU A 48 19.28 -7.71 5.14
C LEU A 48 19.43 -8.01 3.65
N ILE A 49 18.40 -7.71 2.85
CA ILE A 49 18.45 -7.87 1.39
C ILE A 49 19.48 -6.91 0.78
N LYS A 50 19.46 -5.63 1.16
CA LYS A 50 20.44 -4.64 0.67
C LYS A 50 21.88 -5.08 0.93
N ARG A 51 22.18 -5.55 2.15
CA ARG A 51 23.52 -6.06 2.51
C ARG A 51 23.93 -7.24 1.66
N HIS A 52 23.02 -8.20 1.38
CA HIS A 52 23.30 -9.33 0.51
C HIS A 52 23.71 -8.87 -0.90
N PHE A 53 23.04 -7.87 -1.45
CA PHE A 53 23.35 -7.28 -2.76
C PHE A 53 24.43 -6.20 -2.71
N LYS A 54 25.08 -5.98 -1.55
CA LYS A 54 26.12 -4.96 -1.35
C LYS A 54 25.66 -3.54 -1.73
N ILE A 55 24.37 -3.27 -1.59
CA ILE A 55 23.81 -1.94 -1.80
C ILE A 55 24.05 -1.14 -0.51
N THR A 56 24.92 -0.14 -0.61
CA THR A 56 25.23 0.78 0.48
C THR A 56 24.43 2.08 0.30
N GLY A 57 24.04 2.68 1.41
CA GLY A 57 23.25 3.90 1.44
C GLY A 57 21.77 3.64 1.78
N HIS A 58 21.15 4.66 2.33
CA HIS A 58 19.70 4.76 2.51
C HIS A 58 19.22 5.90 1.62
N ALA A 59 18.14 5.68 0.93
CA ALA A 59 17.48 6.77 0.25
C ALA A 59 16.86 7.68 1.32
N THR A 60 17.31 8.92 1.36
CA THR A 60 16.75 9.93 2.27
C THR A 60 15.48 10.50 1.65
N ALA A 61 14.33 10.06 2.12
CA ALA A 61 13.08 10.78 1.89
C ALA A 61 12.99 11.90 2.93
N ALA A 62 12.70 13.11 2.48
CA ALA A 62 12.35 14.18 3.42
C ALA A 62 11.04 13.79 4.12
N PRO A 63 10.97 13.84 5.45
CA PRO A 63 9.75 13.49 6.17
C PRO A 63 8.59 14.38 5.71
N VAL A 64 7.48 13.77 5.36
CA VAL A 64 6.26 14.51 5.03
C VAL A 64 5.63 15.01 6.31
N THR A 65 5.20 16.27 6.31
CA THR A 65 4.54 16.91 7.46
C THR A 65 3.01 16.98 7.31
N ALA A 66 2.46 16.47 6.21
CA ALA A 66 1.03 16.43 5.96
C ALA A 66 0.27 15.61 7.00
N ASP A 67 -0.98 15.96 7.29
CA ASP A 67 -1.87 15.18 8.15
C ASP A 67 -2.42 13.96 7.39
N LEU A 68 -1.55 12.98 7.18
CA LEU A 68 -1.88 11.76 6.47
C LEU A 68 -2.77 10.83 7.31
N GLN A 69 -3.72 10.20 6.63
CA GLN A 69 -4.72 9.33 7.21
C GLN A 69 -4.35 7.85 7.02
N PRO A 70 -4.94 6.90 7.76
CA PRO A 70 -4.66 5.47 7.60
C PRO A 70 -4.80 4.94 6.16
N ARG A 71 -5.69 5.51 5.32
CA ARG A 71 -5.80 5.15 3.90
C ARG A 71 -4.50 5.38 3.11
N HIS A 72 -3.75 6.44 3.45
CA HIS A 72 -2.45 6.72 2.83
C HIS A 72 -1.38 5.70 3.26
N VAL A 73 -1.41 5.32 4.54
CA VAL A 73 -0.55 4.25 5.07
C VAL A 73 -0.82 2.94 4.33
N TRP A 74 -2.11 2.58 4.19
CA TRP A 74 -2.49 1.38 3.46
C TRP A 74 -2.00 1.41 2.01
N GLN A 75 -2.23 2.52 1.31
CA GLN A 75 -1.78 2.68 -0.07
C GLN A 75 -0.25 2.61 -0.18
N LYS A 76 0.49 3.14 0.80
CA LYS A 76 1.94 3.02 0.82
C LYS A 76 2.39 1.56 0.99
N THR A 77 1.72 0.75 1.82
CA THR A 77 2.00 -0.68 1.93
C THR A 77 1.71 -1.43 0.62
N TYR A 78 0.66 -1.04 -0.09
CA TYR A 78 0.34 -1.59 -1.40
C TYR A 78 1.45 -1.30 -2.43
N LEU A 79 1.96 -0.07 -2.48
CA LEU A 79 3.09 0.29 -3.35
C LEU A 79 4.37 -0.48 -3.00
N ILE A 80 4.62 -0.76 -1.73
CA ILE A 80 5.72 -1.64 -1.31
C ILE A 80 5.55 -3.04 -1.87
N LEU A 81 4.33 -3.60 -1.86
CA LEU A 81 4.05 -4.91 -2.46
C LEU A 81 4.27 -4.92 -3.97
N ILE A 82 3.91 -3.85 -4.68
CA ILE A 82 4.24 -3.69 -6.11
C ILE A 82 5.76 -3.76 -6.30
N LYS A 83 6.53 -3.00 -5.52
CA LYS A 83 8.00 -2.97 -5.62
C LYS A 83 8.62 -4.34 -5.28
N LEU A 84 8.11 -5.04 -4.27
CA LEU A 84 8.54 -6.42 -3.99
C LEU A 84 8.23 -7.37 -5.14
N ASN A 85 7.10 -7.22 -5.83
CA ASN A 85 6.79 -8.00 -7.03
C ASN A 85 7.74 -7.68 -8.20
N LEU A 86 8.13 -6.41 -8.36
CA LEU A 86 9.14 -6.03 -9.36
C LEU A 86 10.49 -6.65 -9.02
N PHE A 87 10.90 -6.64 -7.74
CA PHE A 87 12.13 -7.27 -7.27
C PHE A 87 12.11 -8.78 -7.49
N ARG A 88 11.00 -9.46 -7.18
CA ARG A 88 10.80 -10.89 -7.45
C ARG A 88 11.01 -11.21 -8.92
N ARG A 89 10.36 -10.48 -9.82
CA ARG A 89 10.51 -10.67 -11.28
C ARG A 89 11.93 -10.45 -11.75
N LYS A 90 12.61 -9.42 -11.24
CA LYS A 90 14.02 -9.13 -11.55
C LYS A 90 14.92 -10.30 -11.22
N HIS A 91 14.61 -11.07 -10.18
CA HIS A 91 15.40 -12.23 -9.72
C HIS A 91 14.81 -13.58 -10.15
N GLY A 92 13.85 -13.61 -11.08
CA GLY A 92 13.30 -14.84 -11.64
C GLY A 92 12.33 -15.58 -10.70
N LEU A 93 11.92 -14.98 -9.59
CA LEU A 93 10.93 -15.56 -8.72
C LEU A 93 9.54 -15.36 -9.32
N THR A 94 8.95 -16.44 -9.83
CA THR A 94 7.60 -16.45 -10.42
C THR A 94 6.53 -16.46 -9.33
N GLY A 95 5.32 -16.04 -9.71
CA GLY A 95 4.19 -15.91 -8.79
C GLY A 95 4.10 -14.50 -8.19
N PHE A 96 2.88 -14.01 -8.09
CA PHE A 96 2.59 -12.69 -7.57
C PHE A 96 2.16 -12.79 -6.11
N ALA A 97 2.62 -11.86 -5.28
CA ALA A 97 1.81 -11.51 -4.13
C ALA A 97 0.47 -11.00 -4.66
N PRO A 98 -0.65 -11.69 -4.43
CA PRO A 98 -1.94 -11.20 -4.90
C PRO A 98 -2.18 -9.83 -4.28
N LEU A 99 -2.29 -8.81 -5.10
CA LEU A 99 -2.65 -7.46 -4.67
C LEU A 99 -4.14 -7.52 -4.31
N ILE A 100 -4.45 -7.40 -3.03
CA ILE A 100 -5.80 -7.61 -2.53
C ILE A 100 -6.43 -6.28 -2.17
N HIS A 101 -7.72 -6.23 -2.38
CA HIS A 101 -8.76 -5.34 -1.88
C HIS A 101 -8.31 -3.99 -1.30
N GLU A 102 -8.92 -2.97 -1.83
CA GLU A 102 -8.91 -1.62 -1.27
C GLU A 102 -9.41 -1.65 0.17
N PRO A 103 -8.89 -0.80 1.04
CA PRO A 103 -9.23 -0.82 2.44
C PRO A 103 -10.70 -0.49 2.64
N ASP A 104 -11.31 -1.13 3.60
CA ASP A 104 -12.48 -0.56 4.25
C ASP A 104 -12.07 0.83 4.79
N LEU A 105 -12.69 1.87 4.25
CA LEU A 105 -12.36 3.27 4.55
C LEU A 105 -12.63 3.70 6.00
N LYS A 106 -13.17 2.83 6.82
CA LYS A 106 -13.28 3.04 8.27
C LYS A 106 -11.91 3.14 8.94
N SER A 107 -10.83 3.05 8.12
CA SER A 107 -9.48 3.45 8.54
C SER A 107 -9.02 2.74 9.82
N ASP A 108 -9.37 1.47 9.96
CA ASP A 108 -8.91 0.66 11.08
C ASP A 108 -7.40 0.39 10.89
N PRO A 109 -6.54 0.70 11.85
CA PRO A 109 -5.13 0.32 11.82
C PRO A 109 -4.87 -1.17 11.54
N ARG A 110 -5.85 -2.04 11.80
CA ARG A 110 -5.79 -3.49 11.51
C ARG A 110 -5.59 -3.79 10.04
N THR A 111 -6.18 -3.01 9.15
CA THR A 111 -6.03 -3.23 7.70
C THR A 111 -4.59 -2.96 7.25
N ALA A 112 -3.99 -1.86 7.72
CA ALA A 112 -2.58 -1.54 7.48
C ALA A 112 -1.65 -2.57 8.14
N TRP A 113 -1.96 -3.01 9.36
CA TRP A 113 -1.22 -4.08 10.02
C TRP A 113 -1.26 -5.39 9.23
N GLY A 114 -2.43 -5.80 8.75
CA GLY A 114 -2.57 -6.99 7.89
C GLY A 114 -1.66 -6.90 6.65
N GLN A 115 -1.56 -5.73 6.03
CA GLN A 115 -0.65 -5.51 4.90
C GLN A 115 0.83 -5.59 5.31
N THR A 116 1.21 -5.08 6.49
CA THR A 116 2.61 -5.22 6.96
C THR A 116 2.99 -6.68 7.20
N GLN A 117 2.08 -7.51 7.74
CA GLN A 117 2.29 -8.95 7.90
C GLN A 117 2.49 -9.64 6.54
N ARG A 118 1.75 -9.20 5.54
CA ARG A 118 1.89 -9.69 4.19
C ARG A 118 3.24 -9.31 3.56
N ILE A 119 3.66 -8.05 3.70
CA ILE A 119 4.97 -7.57 3.26
C ILE A 119 6.08 -8.44 3.89
N LEU A 120 6.02 -8.68 5.20
CA LEU A 120 6.98 -9.54 5.90
C LEU A 120 6.98 -10.98 5.37
N THR A 121 5.82 -11.51 5.01
CA THR A 121 5.71 -12.84 4.41
C THR A 121 6.37 -12.89 3.04
N GLU A 122 6.12 -11.90 2.18
CA GLU A 122 6.75 -11.79 0.87
C GLU A 122 8.28 -11.63 0.96
N ILE A 123 8.75 -10.82 1.90
CA ILE A 123 10.20 -10.68 2.16
C ILE A 123 10.82 -12.02 2.59
N ARG A 124 10.15 -12.80 3.44
CA ARG A 124 10.64 -14.12 3.84
C ARG A 124 10.72 -15.08 2.65
N ILE A 125 9.72 -15.07 1.77
CA ILE A 125 9.72 -15.89 0.54
C ILE A 125 10.89 -15.48 -0.35
N ILE A 126 11.10 -14.19 -0.56
CA ILE A 126 12.22 -13.65 -1.36
C ILE A 126 13.56 -14.09 -0.76
N LYS A 127 13.74 -13.92 0.55
CA LYS A 127 14.97 -14.28 1.24
C LYS A 127 15.25 -15.78 1.18
N ALA A 128 14.23 -16.61 1.35
CA ALA A 128 14.37 -18.05 1.22
C ALA A 128 14.76 -18.47 -0.20
N TYR A 129 14.19 -17.84 -1.21
CA TYR A 129 14.51 -18.13 -2.61
C TYR A 129 15.93 -17.70 -3.01
N LEU A 130 16.41 -16.60 -2.43
CA LEU A 130 17.72 -16.03 -2.73
C LEU A 130 18.82 -16.45 -1.74
N ASP A 131 18.55 -17.42 -0.86
CA ASP A 131 19.46 -17.89 0.20
C ASP A 131 20.01 -16.75 1.07
N ILE A 132 19.19 -15.74 1.38
CA ILE A 132 19.58 -14.61 2.23
C ILE A 132 19.40 -14.98 3.71
N PRO A 133 20.48 -15.08 4.48
CA PRO A 133 20.41 -15.51 5.88
C PRO A 133 19.88 -14.43 6.82
N GLY A 134 19.52 -14.86 8.02
CA GLY A 134 19.07 -13.99 9.10
C GLY A 134 17.56 -13.71 9.05
N ALA A 135 17.01 -13.29 10.16
CA ALA A 135 15.63 -12.87 10.32
C ALA A 135 15.52 -11.84 11.44
N VAL A 136 14.63 -10.89 11.29
CA VAL A 136 14.34 -9.88 12.31
C VAL A 136 13.18 -10.37 13.17
N GLY A 137 13.41 -10.39 14.49
CA GLY A 137 12.37 -10.70 15.47
C GLY A 137 11.34 -9.57 15.62
N PRO A 138 10.31 -9.78 16.44
CA PRO A 138 9.37 -8.72 16.80
C PRO A 138 10.08 -7.53 17.42
N ILE A 139 9.63 -6.32 17.06
CA ILE A 139 10.14 -5.06 17.62
C ILE A 139 9.11 -4.54 18.63
N ALA A 140 9.61 -4.00 19.75
CA ALA A 140 8.75 -3.39 20.76
C ALA A 140 8.01 -2.17 20.19
N THR A 141 6.76 -2.02 20.59
CA THR A 141 5.95 -0.87 20.18
C THR A 141 6.48 0.43 20.79
N VAL A 142 6.46 1.49 20.01
CA VAL A 142 6.83 2.84 20.44
C VAL A 142 5.55 3.66 20.58
N ALA A 143 5.18 4.01 21.80
CA ALA A 143 3.96 4.76 22.09
C ALA A 143 3.93 6.14 21.38
N GLY A 144 2.74 6.68 21.17
CA GLY A 144 2.53 8.03 20.64
C GLY A 144 2.70 8.16 19.12
N LYS A 145 2.88 7.05 18.39
CA LYS A 145 2.98 7.07 16.93
C LYS A 145 1.62 7.33 16.27
N ARG A 146 1.62 8.16 15.24
CA ARG A 146 0.47 8.55 14.41
C ARG A 146 0.59 7.94 13.01
N PRO A 147 -0.48 7.96 12.19
CA PRO A 147 -0.41 7.46 10.82
C PRO A 147 0.71 8.08 9.98
N ILE A 148 1.01 9.38 10.19
CA ILE A 148 2.11 10.07 9.49
C ILE A 148 3.48 9.47 9.81
N ASP A 149 3.73 9.05 11.07
CA ASP A 149 5.00 8.45 11.46
C ASP A 149 5.17 7.09 10.77
N VAL A 150 4.08 6.32 10.68
CA VAL A 150 4.07 5.03 9.96
C VAL A 150 4.31 5.25 8.48
N PHE A 151 3.61 6.23 7.88
CA PHE A 151 3.78 6.56 6.47
C PHE A 151 5.22 6.94 6.15
N ASN A 152 5.82 7.85 6.91
CA ASN A 152 7.20 8.29 6.69
C ASN A 152 8.18 7.12 6.78
N LYS A 153 7.98 6.19 7.74
CA LYS A 153 8.83 4.99 7.83
C LYS A 153 8.65 4.05 6.63
N LEU A 154 7.43 3.86 6.17
CA LEU A 154 7.14 3.08 4.95
C LEU A 154 7.66 3.77 3.69
N ASP A 155 7.69 5.11 3.67
CA ASP A 155 8.24 5.88 2.56
C ASP A 155 9.76 5.70 2.45
N GLU A 156 10.49 5.77 3.56
CA GLU A 156 11.92 5.41 3.60
C GLU A 156 12.17 4.01 3.04
N ILE A 157 11.39 3.02 3.49
CA ILE A 157 11.47 1.63 3.01
C ILE A 157 11.16 1.54 1.51
N SER A 158 10.18 2.29 1.04
CA SER A 158 9.80 2.35 -0.37
C SER A 158 10.97 2.86 -1.23
N HIS A 159 11.70 3.87 -0.76
CA HIS A 159 12.90 4.38 -1.45
C HIS A 159 14.08 3.40 -1.37
N ASP A 160 14.27 2.71 -0.25
CA ASP A 160 15.25 1.63 -0.15
C ASP A 160 14.97 0.49 -1.14
N LEU A 161 13.69 0.17 -1.36
CA LEU A 161 13.26 -0.78 -2.39
C LEU A 161 13.52 -0.26 -3.81
N ASP A 162 13.44 1.04 -4.09
CA ASP A 162 13.81 1.60 -5.39
C ASP A 162 15.28 1.32 -5.73
N LEU A 163 16.17 1.37 -4.73
CA LEU A 163 17.58 1.00 -4.93
C LEU A 163 17.73 -0.48 -5.31
N LEU A 164 16.90 -1.36 -4.76
CA LEU A 164 16.91 -2.80 -5.05
C LEU A 164 16.28 -3.11 -6.42
N VAL A 165 15.16 -2.48 -6.72
CA VAL A 165 14.39 -2.67 -7.95
C VAL A 165 15.05 -2.00 -9.14
N GLY A 166 15.65 -0.82 -8.95
CA GLY A 166 16.29 -0.03 -9.98
C GLY A 166 15.29 0.39 -11.07
N GLU A 167 15.66 0.25 -12.33
CA GLU A 167 14.86 0.67 -13.49
C GLU A 167 13.55 -0.11 -13.68
N GLN A 168 13.27 -1.12 -12.85
CA GLN A 168 12.01 -1.86 -12.93
C GLN A 168 10.78 -1.01 -12.57
N VAL A 169 10.97 0.08 -11.77
CA VAL A 169 9.94 1.11 -11.63
C VAL A 169 10.01 2.04 -12.82
N ASN A 170 9.39 1.62 -13.90
CA ASN A 170 9.40 2.31 -15.19
C ASN A 170 8.02 2.89 -15.52
N PRO A 171 7.90 3.71 -16.59
CA PRO A 171 6.63 4.32 -16.97
C PRO A 171 5.49 3.32 -17.24
N SER A 172 5.79 2.08 -17.64
CA SER A 172 4.75 1.05 -17.85
C SER A 172 4.09 0.62 -16.53
N VAL A 173 4.85 0.58 -15.43
CA VAL A 173 4.29 0.31 -14.09
C VAL A 173 3.40 1.46 -13.65
N VAL A 174 3.86 2.69 -13.85
CA VAL A 174 3.06 3.89 -13.53
C VAL A 174 1.78 3.95 -14.35
N TYR A 175 1.87 3.63 -15.65
CA TYR A 175 0.73 3.60 -16.56
C TYR A 175 -0.33 2.58 -16.10
N ALA A 176 0.09 1.39 -15.68
CA ALA A 176 -0.80 0.37 -15.14
C ALA A 176 -1.56 0.88 -13.88
N GLU A 177 -0.87 1.51 -12.95
CA GLU A 177 -1.52 2.09 -11.76
C GLU A 177 -2.41 3.29 -12.11
N ALA A 178 -2.02 4.11 -13.09
CA ALA A 178 -2.85 5.20 -13.59
C ALA A 178 -4.16 4.70 -14.24
N LEU A 179 -4.13 3.57 -14.96
CA LEU A 179 -5.34 2.96 -15.51
C LEU A 179 -6.35 2.56 -14.41
N ARG A 180 -5.88 2.19 -13.22
CA ARG A 180 -6.78 1.91 -12.09
C ARG A 180 -7.55 3.15 -11.67
N VAL A 181 -6.85 4.29 -11.56
CA VAL A 181 -7.51 5.58 -11.26
C VAL A 181 -8.49 5.96 -12.39
N ASP A 182 -8.13 5.74 -13.64
CA ASP A 182 -9.00 6.02 -14.79
C ASP A 182 -10.29 5.20 -14.76
N GLN A 183 -10.22 3.94 -14.37
CA GLN A 183 -11.40 3.08 -14.17
C GLN A 183 -12.32 3.61 -13.07
N ASP A 184 -11.77 4.13 -11.99
CA ASP A 184 -12.54 4.77 -10.93
C ASP A 184 -13.16 6.09 -11.39
N VAL A 185 -12.46 6.87 -12.22
CA VAL A 185 -13.00 8.09 -12.84
C VAL A 185 -14.19 7.74 -13.75
N ASP A 186 -14.08 6.69 -14.56
CA ASP A 186 -15.18 6.20 -15.40
C ASP A 186 -16.37 5.72 -14.56
N LEU A 187 -16.11 5.09 -13.41
CA LEU A 187 -17.15 4.71 -12.47
C LEU A 187 -17.89 5.95 -11.92
N LEU A 188 -17.16 7.00 -11.55
CA LEU A 188 -17.75 8.25 -11.07
C LEU A 188 -18.61 8.91 -12.14
N LEU A 189 -18.11 9.02 -13.39
CA LEU A 189 -18.88 9.57 -14.52
C LEU A 189 -20.19 8.82 -14.73
N ARG A 190 -20.14 7.49 -14.76
CA ARG A 190 -21.35 6.65 -14.88
C ARG A 190 -22.31 6.85 -13.71
N HIS A 191 -21.79 6.97 -12.49
CA HIS A 191 -22.62 7.16 -11.31
C HIS A 191 -23.40 8.47 -11.33
N VAL A 192 -22.77 9.56 -11.76
CA VAL A 192 -23.44 10.88 -11.89
C VAL A 192 -24.21 11.05 -13.19
N GLY A 193 -24.23 10.03 -14.05
CA GLY A 193 -24.94 10.07 -15.33
C GLY A 193 -24.33 11.02 -16.38
N THR A 194 -23.05 11.38 -16.22
CA THR A 194 -22.35 12.28 -17.13
C THR A 194 -21.67 11.48 -18.24
N ALA A 195 -21.92 11.89 -19.51
CA ALA A 195 -21.21 11.31 -20.63
C ALA A 195 -19.74 11.75 -20.63
N ASP A 196 -18.84 10.82 -20.95
CA ASP A 196 -17.44 11.17 -21.20
C ASP A 196 -17.31 11.84 -22.58
N ILE A 197 -17.22 13.15 -22.56
CA ILE A 197 -16.98 14.00 -23.72
C ILE A 197 -15.57 14.59 -23.72
N ALA A 198 -14.71 14.16 -22.77
CA ALA A 198 -13.33 14.59 -22.73
C ALA A 198 -12.53 13.95 -23.88
N PHE A 199 -11.53 14.67 -24.34
CA PHE A 199 -10.59 14.17 -25.34
C PHE A 199 -9.19 14.11 -24.72
N PRO A 200 -8.43 13.04 -25.01
CA PRO A 200 -7.02 13.01 -24.65
C PRO A 200 -6.29 14.22 -25.22
N PRO A 201 -5.46 14.92 -24.41
CA PRO A 201 -4.67 16.01 -24.94
C PRO A 201 -3.65 15.52 -25.98
N ALA A 202 -3.10 16.46 -26.77
CA ALA A 202 -2.04 16.15 -27.71
C ALA A 202 -0.86 15.49 -27.00
N ARG A 203 -0.25 14.49 -27.64
CA ARG A 203 0.93 13.83 -27.10
C ARG A 203 2.13 14.77 -27.10
N ASN A 204 2.86 14.82 -26.01
CA ASN A 204 4.16 15.46 -25.93
C ASN A 204 5.26 14.39 -25.98
N PRO A 205 5.89 14.13 -27.14
CA PRO A 205 6.91 13.09 -27.25
C PRO A 205 8.18 13.37 -26.45
N ALA A 206 8.37 14.60 -25.98
CA ALA A 206 9.49 15.01 -25.15
C ALA A 206 9.16 14.98 -23.65
N ALA A 207 8.01 14.44 -23.25
CA ALA A 207 7.59 14.40 -21.85
C ALA A 207 8.59 13.61 -20.99
N LYS A 208 8.86 14.14 -19.80
CA LYS A 208 9.73 13.56 -18.78
C LYS A 208 8.89 13.12 -17.57
N PRO A 209 9.43 12.33 -16.63
CA PRO A 209 8.70 11.94 -15.42
C PRO A 209 8.11 13.12 -14.65
N LYS A 210 8.79 14.28 -14.61
CA LYS A 210 8.25 15.50 -13.99
C LYS A 210 6.95 16.00 -14.64
N ASP A 211 6.77 15.81 -15.93
CA ASP A 211 5.55 16.19 -16.63
C ASP A 211 4.41 15.24 -16.26
N SER A 212 4.71 13.95 -16.13
CA SER A 212 3.79 12.96 -15.60
C SER A 212 3.41 13.26 -14.14
N LEU A 213 4.38 13.65 -13.30
CA LEU A 213 4.13 14.05 -11.92
C LEU A 213 3.20 15.26 -11.86
N ARG A 214 3.45 16.29 -12.66
CA ARG A 214 2.58 17.48 -12.77
C ARG A 214 1.16 17.08 -13.21
N ALA A 215 1.02 16.16 -14.15
CA ALA A 215 -0.28 15.64 -14.57
C ALA A 215 -0.99 14.85 -13.46
N ALA A 216 -0.26 14.07 -12.66
CA ALA A 216 -0.81 13.38 -11.49
C ALA A 216 -1.35 14.36 -10.43
N PHE A 217 -0.65 15.49 -10.21
CA PHE A 217 -1.16 16.57 -9.36
C PHE A 217 -2.42 17.21 -9.93
N ALA A 218 -2.53 17.36 -11.25
CA ALA A 218 -3.76 17.87 -11.87
C ALA A 218 -4.95 16.91 -11.62
N VAL A 219 -4.73 15.60 -11.60
CA VAL A 219 -5.74 14.60 -11.18
C VAL A 219 -6.10 14.80 -9.71
N MET A 220 -5.10 14.90 -8.83
CA MET A 220 -5.32 15.12 -7.39
C MET A 220 -6.12 16.39 -7.12
N ASP A 221 -5.79 17.49 -7.78
CA ASP A 221 -6.51 18.78 -7.64
C ASP A 221 -8.01 18.63 -7.98
N GLN A 222 -8.35 17.79 -8.99
CA GLN A 222 -9.74 17.52 -9.34
C GLN A 222 -10.41 16.58 -8.31
N ILE A 223 -9.72 15.57 -7.81
CA ILE A 223 -10.24 14.70 -6.73
C ILE A 223 -10.54 15.56 -5.50
N GLN A 224 -9.64 16.43 -5.11
CA GLN A 224 -9.84 17.36 -3.98
C GLN A 224 -10.98 18.38 -4.24
N ARG A 225 -11.19 18.80 -5.49
CA ARG A 225 -12.36 19.59 -5.87
C ARG A 225 -13.67 18.84 -5.58
N LEU A 226 -13.72 17.55 -5.93
CA LEU A 226 -14.89 16.71 -5.64
C LEU A 226 -15.06 16.49 -4.13
N GLN A 227 -13.97 16.25 -3.41
CA GLN A 227 -14.01 16.13 -1.95
C GLN A 227 -14.61 17.36 -1.29
N ARG A 228 -14.17 18.56 -1.70
CA ARG A 228 -14.75 19.83 -1.18
C ARG A 228 -16.24 19.95 -1.48
N LYS A 229 -16.70 19.57 -2.67
CA LYS A 229 -18.14 19.55 -3.00
C LYS A 229 -18.94 18.59 -2.12
N LEU A 230 -18.34 17.49 -1.72
CA LEU A 230 -18.94 16.48 -0.84
C LEU A 230 -18.77 16.79 0.66
N GLY A 231 -18.15 17.93 1.02
CA GLY A 231 -17.87 18.25 2.42
C GLY A 231 -16.82 17.34 3.09
N LEU A 232 -15.97 16.68 2.29
CA LEU A 232 -14.94 15.79 2.78
C LEU A 232 -13.65 16.55 3.11
N PRO A 233 -12.88 16.12 4.12
CA PRO A 233 -11.59 16.71 4.43
C PRO A 233 -10.59 16.47 3.30
N GLY A 234 -9.88 17.49 2.88
CA GLY A 234 -8.76 17.39 1.95
C GLY A 234 -7.45 17.15 2.69
N THR A 235 -6.50 16.51 2.01
CA THR A 235 -5.13 16.34 2.48
C THR A 235 -4.20 17.26 1.69
N ASP A 236 -3.28 17.96 2.37
CA ASP A 236 -2.27 18.78 1.71
C ASP A 236 -1.12 17.91 1.18
N PHE A 237 -0.95 17.90 -0.13
CA PHE A 237 0.12 17.18 -0.83
C PHE A 237 1.20 18.10 -1.39
N THR A 238 1.26 19.37 -1.00
CA THR A 238 2.24 20.34 -1.54
C THR A 238 3.68 19.89 -1.34
N ALA A 239 3.97 19.19 -0.25
CA ALA A 239 5.30 18.63 0.04
C ALA A 239 5.83 17.65 -1.04
N PHE A 240 4.96 17.16 -1.94
CA PHE A 240 5.34 16.25 -3.01
C PHE A 240 5.42 16.93 -4.39
N ARG A 241 5.06 18.24 -4.51
CA ARG A 241 4.82 18.89 -5.80
C ARG A 241 6.08 19.26 -6.59
N ASP A 242 7.02 19.91 -5.96
CA ASP A 242 8.10 20.60 -6.68
C ASP A 242 9.37 19.75 -6.74
N ARG A 243 9.37 18.82 -7.70
CA ARG A 243 10.53 17.95 -7.94
C ARG A 243 10.93 18.01 -9.41
N ASP A 244 11.95 18.82 -9.71
CA ASP A 244 12.51 18.90 -11.06
C ASP A 244 13.29 17.63 -11.45
N ASP A 245 13.76 16.88 -10.46
CA ASP A 245 14.48 15.61 -10.56
C ASP A 245 13.57 14.38 -10.48
N ALA A 246 12.23 14.57 -10.60
CA ALA A 246 11.25 13.50 -10.47
C ALA A 246 11.57 12.30 -11.37
N VAL A 247 11.44 11.11 -10.80
CA VAL A 247 11.57 9.81 -11.47
C VAL A 247 10.24 9.07 -11.49
N SER A 248 10.18 7.94 -12.22
CA SER A 248 8.95 7.15 -12.33
C SER A 248 8.39 6.70 -10.96
N ALA A 249 9.26 6.47 -9.98
CA ALA A 249 8.85 6.09 -8.63
C ALA A 249 8.06 7.21 -7.92
N ASP A 250 8.42 8.47 -8.13
CA ASP A 250 7.69 9.62 -7.57
C ASP A 250 6.29 9.73 -8.18
N VAL A 251 6.19 9.53 -9.51
CA VAL A 251 4.91 9.50 -10.20
C VAL A 251 4.04 8.36 -9.69
N LEU A 252 4.61 7.17 -9.50
CA LEU A 252 3.91 6.01 -8.94
C LEU A 252 3.36 6.31 -7.54
N ASN A 253 4.18 6.94 -6.69
CA ASN A 253 3.75 7.36 -5.36
C ASN A 253 2.55 8.32 -5.43
N MET A 254 2.59 9.33 -6.32
CA MET A 254 1.51 10.31 -6.45
C MET A 254 0.22 9.67 -7.01
N VAL A 255 0.35 8.79 -7.99
CA VAL A 255 -0.80 8.01 -8.52
C VAL A 255 -1.41 7.16 -7.40
N GLY A 256 -0.61 6.54 -6.55
CA GLY A 256 -1.08 5.82 -5.36
C GLY A 256 -1.86 6.73 -4.39
N MET A 257 -1.42 7.98 -4.19
CA MET A 257 -2.18 8.95 -3.39
C MET A 257 -3.52 9.28 -4.06
N CYS A 258 -3.57 9.41 -5.39
CA CYS A 258 -4.83 9.59 -6.11
C CYS A 258 -5.79 8.42 -5.89
N VAL A 259 -5.29 7.17 -5.88
CA VAL A 259 -6.11 5.98 -5.52
C VAL A 259 -6.68 6.14 -4.11
N ALA A 260 -5.86 6.48 -3.11
CA ALA A 260 -6.32 6.64 -1.73
C ALA A 260 -7.41 7.72 -1.59
N GLU A 261 -7.25 8.84 -2.30
CA GLU A 261 -8.17 9.97 -2.20
C GLU A 261 -9.47 9.76 -3.00
N ILE A 262 -9.43 9.09 -4.16
CA ILE A 262 -10.64 8.80 -4.92
C ILE A 262 -11.52 7.76 -4.22
N GLN A 263 -10.92 6.85 -3.42
CA GLN A 263 -11.69 5.92 -2.60
C GLN A 263 -12.56 6.64 -1.58
N LEU A 264 -12.10 7.75 -1.02
CA LEU A 264 -12.90 8.56 -0.10
C LEU A 264 -14.13 9.17 -0.81
N VAL A 265 -13.96 9.62 -2.06
CA VAL A 265 -15.07 10.09 -2.90
C VAL A 265 -16.05 8.95 -3.19
N LYS A 266 -15.54 7.78 -3.61
CA LYS A 266 -16.35 6.57 -3.86
C LYS A 266 -17.16 6.17 -2.62
N ALA A 267 -16.53 6.21 -1.44
CA ALA A 267 -17.21 5.92 -0.18
C ALA A 267 -18.40 6.82 0.07
N GLN A 268 -18.19 8.12 -0.06
CA GLN A 268 -19.24 9.12 0.16
C GLN A 268 -20.40 8.97 -0.81
N LEU A 269 -20.13 8.49 -2.03
CA LEU A 269 -21.14 8.22 -3.04
C LEU A 269 -21.75 6.80 -2.95
N GLY A 270 -21.41 6.02 -1.93
CA GLY A 270 -21.94 4.66 -1.75
C GLY A 270 -21.36 3.63 -2.74
N LEU A 271 -20.22 3.91 -3.36
CA LEU A 271 -19.58 3.08 -4.39
C LEU A 271 -18.48 2.13 -3.85
N LEU A 272 -18.38 1.95 -2.54
CA LEU A 272 -17.33 1.11 -1.91
C LEU A 272 -17.32 -0.35 -2.35
N HIS A 273 -18.47 -0.87 -2.76
CA HIS A 273 -18.58 -2.23 -3.29
C HIS A 273 -17.95 -2.39 -4.67
N SER A 274 -17.67 -1.29 -5.36
CA SER A 274 -17.02 -1.27 -6.67
C SER A 274 -15.51 -1.21 -6.48
N LEU A 275 -14.89 -2.39 -6.32
CA LEU A 275 -13.44 -2.50 -6.19
C LEU A 275 -12.76 -2.11 -7.48
N THR A 276 -11.65 -1.39 -7.36
CA THR A 276 -10.78 -1.09 -8.50
C THR A 276 -9.94 -2.33 -8.84
N PRO A 277 -10.13 -2.95 -10.00
CA PRO A 277 -9.35 -4.12 -10.37
C PRO A 277 -7.88 -3.75 -10.58
N PRO A 278 -6.95 -4.73 -10.45
CA PRO A 278 -5.59 -4.54 -10.91
C PRO A 278 -5.59 -4.24 -12.41
N ALA A 279 -4.82 -3.24 -12.83
CA ALA A 279 -4.69 -2.94 -14.23
C ALA A 279 -3.73 -3.90 -14.94
N GLU A 280 -4.01 -4.15 -16.20
CA GLU A 280 -3.14 -4.96 -17.04
C GLU A 280 -1.84 -4.20 -17.34
N TYR A 281 -0.71 -4.87 -17.14
CA TYR A 281 0.59 -4.31 -17.45
C TYR A 281 0.79 -4.23 -18.97
N GLN A 282 1.06 -3.03 -19.47
CA GLN A 282 1.34 -2.74 -20.88
C GLN A 282 2.80 -2.30 -21.03
N ALA A 283 3.64 -3.16 -21.61
CA ALA A 283 5.04 -2.85 -21.85
C ALA A 283 5.23 -1.70 -22.86
N GLY A 284 6.39 -1.03 -22.80
CA GLY A 284 6.81 -0.02 -23.76
C GLY A 284 6.17 1.36 -23.58
N LYS A 285 5.49 1.60 -22.46
CA LYS A 285 5.00 2.95 -22.14
C LYS A 285 6.15 3.85 -21.73
N THR A 286 6.02 5.12 -22.11
CA THR A 286 6.96 6.19 -21.83
C THR A 286 6.30 7.26 -20.95
N PRO A 287 7.04 8.25 -20.43
CA PRO A 287 6.43 9.36 -19.71
C PRO A 287 5.38 10.11 -20.55
N THR A 288 5.47 10.06 -21.87
CA THR A 288 4.48 10.65 -22.80
C THR A 288 3.09 10.05 -22.61
N GLU A 289 2.99 8.71 -22.64
CA GLU A 289 1.72 8.03 -22.46
C GLU A 289 1.17 8.21 -21.04
N VAL A 290 2.04 8.18 -20.04
CA VAL A 290 1.65 8.42 -18.64
C VAL A 290 1.09 9.84 -18.46
N ALA A 291 1.81 10.85 -18.93
CA ALA A 291 1.37 12.25 -18.81
C ALA A 291 0.06 12.49 -19.59
N GLN A 292 -0.08 11.89 -20.77
CA GLN A 292 -1.30 11.99 -21.58
C GLN A 292 -2.51 11.37 -20.85
N LEU A 293 -2.37 10.14 -20.32
CA LEU A 293 -3.44 9.46 -19.58
C LEU A 293 -3.85 10.27 -18.34
N LEU A 294 -2.90 10.71 -17.52
CA LEU A 294 -3.18 11.49 -16.32
C LEU A 294 -3.86 12.83 -16.65
N SER A 295 -3.41 13.52 -17.71
CA SER A 295 -4.03 14.76 -18.16
C SER A 295 -5.45 14.52 -18.69
N TYR A 296 -5.69 13.41 -19.37
CA TYR A 296 -7.02 13.00 -19.83
C TYR A 296 -7.94 12.73 -18.63
N MET A 297 -7.47 11.97 -17.62
CA MET A 297 -8.23 11.75 -16.39
C MET A 297 -8.60 13.05 -15.68
N ALA A 298 -7.69 14.02 -15.61
CA ALA A 298 -7.99 15.32 -15.03
C ALA A 298 -9.09 16.07 -15.82
N ALA A 299 -9.13 15.89 -17.16
CA ALA A 299 -10.20 16.44 -17.98
C ALA A 299 -11.53 15.73 -17.73
N LYS A 300 -11.55 14.40 -17.66
CA LYS A 300 -12.74 13.60 -17.31
C LYS A 300 -13.30 13.99 -15.93
N LEU A 301 -12.44 14.11 -14.93
CA LEU A 301 -12.85 14.50 -13.58
C LEU A 301 -13.52 15.88 -13.53
N ARG A 302 -13.15 16.83 -14.41
CA ARG A 302 -13.82 18.14 -14.50
C ARG A 302 -15.29 18.01 -14.89
N LEU A 303 -15.65 16.98 -15.65
CA LEU A 303 -17.02 16.70 -16.08
C LEU A 303 -17.90 16.15 -14.93
N VAL A 304 -17.28 15.61 -13.87
CA VAL A 304 -18.02 15.10 -12.71
C VAL A 304 -18.62 16.29 -11.95
N GLU A 305 -19.95 16.42 -12.04
CA GLU A 305 -20.73 17.39 -11.29
C GLU A 305 -21.51 16.69 -10.19
N LEU A 306 -21.28 17.13 -8.94
CA LEU A 306 -21.88 16.57 -7.72
C LEU A 306 -22.76 17.63 -7.06
#